data_fa72ba5fec3d8210f0e2475864d1de6b
#
_entry.id   fa72ba5fec3d8210f0e2475864d1de6b
#
_cell.length_a   1.000
_cell.length_b   1.000
_cell.length_c   1.000
_cell.angle_alpha   90.00
_cell.angle_beta   90.00
_cell.angle_gamma   90.00
#
_symmetry.space_group_name_H-M   'P 1'
#
loop_
_entity.id
_entity.type
_entity.pdbx_description
1 polymer ?
#
loop_
_entity_poly.entity_id
_entity_poly.type
_entity_poly.pdbx_seq_one_letter_code
_entity_poly.pdbx_strand_id
1 'polypeptide(L)'
;MSEIFNVSTNPHVRSGNTTQTIMRDVLIALTPASIFGIVNFGLDALLRIVIGIVTCVACEALYQYFMHKKVTVSDLSAAVTGLLIALNIPSTLNVGFEIVGCVFAIIVVKQLFGGLGQNFMNPALAARCFLLIAYTGPMTNFVTSNGFLDAYSGATPLALLKPGAESTGVVSLAKMFIGTTGGVIGETSAICLLLGGIYLLARKVINWRIPVTYVGVFAALIFLFAPGHHFDVIYMLEEVCGGGLLLGAIFMATDYVTSPITPNGKIVFGCCLGLLTFIFRMYGGSAEGVSYAIIFCNLLVPLIERVTVPKSFGKKKPEKKAKEAA
;
A
#
# COMPACT_ATOMS: atom_id res chain seq x y z
N MET A 1 -18.08 42.61 38.11
CA MET A 1 -17.37 42.10 36.92
C MET A 1 -18.05 40.82 36.55
N SER A 2 -18.77 40.80 35.42
CA SER A 2 -19.37 39.57 34.90
C SER A 2 -18.25 38.73 34.30
N GLU A 3 -17.98 37.54 34.88
CA GLU A 3 -17.10 36.56 34.27
C GLU A 3 -17.69 36.12 32.94
N ILE A 4 -17.00 36.44 31.84
CA ILE A 4 -17.38 36.02 30.52
C ILE A 4 -16.91 34.56 30.35
N PHE A 5 -17.84 33.62 30.43
CA PHE A 5 -17.55 32.20 30.14
C PHE A 5 -17.30 32.03 28.66
N ASN A 6 -16.12 31.44 28.33
CA ASN A 6 -15.81 31.02 26.95
C ASN A 6 -16.66 29.77 26.60
N VAL A 7 -17.66 29.97 25.76
CA VAL A 7 -18.46 28.84 25.21
C VAL A 7 -17.83 28.43 23.88
N SER A 8 -17.24 27.22 23.80
CA SER A 8 -16.71 26.67 22.57
C SER A 8 -17.83 25.94 21.81
N THR A 9 -17.77 26.01 20.47
CA THR A 9 -18.68 25.23 19.61
C THR A 9 -18.33 23.73 19.67
N ASN A 10 -19.35 22.87 19.53
CA ASN A 10 -19.16 21.42 19.46
C ASN A 10 -18.22 21.02 18.28
N PRO A 11 -17.39 19.98 18.44
CA PRO A 11 -17.21 19.13 19.61
C PRO A 11 -16.31 19.76 20.69
N HIS A 12 -16.69 19.62 21.95
CA HIS A 12 -15.91 20.15 23.10
C HIS A 12 -14.68 19.29 23.41
N VAL A 13 -14.70 17.99 23.09
CA VAL A 13 -13.57 17.07 23.22
C VAL A 13 -13.01 16.77 21.84
N ARG A 14 -11.73 17.07 21.63
CA ARG A 14 -11.00 16.81 20.37
C ARG A 14 -9.91 15.77 20.60
N SER A 15 -9.70 14.91 19.61
CA SER A 15 -8.53 14.02 19.59
C SER A 15 -7.25 14.83 19.47
N GLY A 16 -6.20 14.47 20.21
CA GLY A 16 -4.87 15.04 20.04
C GLY A 16 -4.14 14.60 18.76
N ASN A 17 -4.72 13.66 18.01
CA ASN A 17 -4.12 13.16 16.77
C ASN A 17 -4.38 14.16 15.63
N THR A 18 -3.31 14.71 15.09
CA THR A 18 -3.33 15.55 13.88
C THR A 18 -2.90 14.73 12.66
N THR A 19 -3.22 15.21 11.46
CA THR A 19 -2.74 14.59 10.21
C THR A 19 -1.22 14.43 10.22
N GLN A 20 -0.51 15.45 10.69
CA GLN A 20 0.94 15.44 10.79
C GLN A 20 1.47 14.34 11.73
N THR A 21 0.83 14.12 12.89
CA THR A 21 1.25 13.07 13.83
C THR A 21 1.04 11.69 13.23
N ILE A 22 -0.07 11.48 12.52
CA ILE A 22 -0.38 10.22 11.84
C ILE A 22 0.64 9.94 10.72
N MET A 23 0.90 10.91 9.84
CA MET A 23 1.85 10.75 8.74
C MET A 23 3.29 10.55 9.25
N ARG A 24 3.66 11.22 10.35
CA ARG A 24 4.94 10.97 11.02
C ARG A 24 5.05 9.55 11.56
N ASP A 25 4.00 9.01 12.17
CA ASP A 25 3.98 7.63 12.66
C ASP A 25 4.13 6.63 11.50
N VAL A 26 3.54 6.91 10.33
CA VAL A 26 3.74 6.09 9.13
C VAL A 26 5.19 6.14 8.63
N LEU A 27 5.82 7.32 8.60
CA LEU A 27 7.24 7.45 8.24
C LEU A 27 8.14 6.65 9.19
N ILE A 28 7.88 6.74 10.51
CA ILE A 28 8.63 5.96 11.53
C ILE A 28 8.44 4.47 11.29
N ALA A 29 7.21 4.02 11.00
CA ALA A 29 6.91 2.61 10.77
C ALA A 29 7.58 2.05 9.49
N LEU A 30 7.82 2.90 8.48
CA LEU A 30 8.53 2.52 7.25
C LEU A 30 10.07 2.58 7.40
N THR A 31 10.58 3.21 8.46
CA THR A 31 12.04 3.37 8.68
C THR A 31 12.79 2.03 8.71
N PRO A 32 12.32 0.95 9.40
CA PRO A 32 13.02 -0.33 9.39
C PRO A 32 13.16 -0.93 7.98
N ALA A 33 12.10 -0.89 7.19
CA ALA A 33 12.12 -1.38 5.80
C ALA A 33 13.04 -0.52 4.91
N SER A 34 13.05 0.80 5.11
CA SER A 34 13.92 1.73 4.38
C SER A 34 15.39 1.49 4.71
N ILE A 35 15.75 1.34 5.98
CA ILE A 35 17.12 1.05 6.42
C ILE A 35 17.57 -0.29 5.86
N PHE A 36 16.73 -1.32 5.95
CA PHE A 36 17.07 -2.64 5.42
C PHE A 36 17.25 -2.59 3.89
N GLY A 37 16.40 -1.86 3.17
CA GLY A 37 16.55 -1.63 1.72
C GLY A 37 17.88 -0.95 1.38
N ILE A 38 18.31 0.06 2.17
CA ILE A 38 19.59 0.73 1.99
C ILE A 38 20.76 -0.25 2.27
N VAL A 39 20.68 -1.07 3.31
CA VAL A 39 21.72 -2.08 3.62
C VAL A 39 21.81 -3.12 2.50
N ASN A 40 20.68 -3.51 1.90
CA ASN A 40 20.63 -4.55 0.88
C ASN A 40 21.05 -4.04 -0.52
N PHE A 41 20.62 -2.85 -0.92
CA PHE A 41 20.84 -2.27 -2.26
C PHE A 41 21.83 -1.10 -2.29
N GLY A 42 22.39 -0.73 -1.14
CA GLY A 42 23.43 0.30 -1.04
C GLY A 42 22.96 1.73 -1.27
N LEU A 43 23.89 2.56 -1.76
CA LEU A 43 23.66 4.00 -1.97
C LEU A 43 22.59 4.31 -3.01
N ASP A 44 22.37 3.42 -3.99
CA ASP A 44 21.33 3.61 -4.98
C ASP A 44 19.93 3.63 -4.35
N ALA A 45 19.67 2.76 -3.38
CA ALA A 45 18.41 2.78 -2.64
C ALA A 45 18.23 4.06 -1.81
N LEU A 46 19.29 4.52 -1.14
CA LEU A 46 19.28 5.79 -0.40
C LEU A 46 18.95 6.95 -1.33
N LEU A 47 19.59 6.99 -2.50
CA LEU A 47 19.40 8.04 -3.50
C LEU A 47 17.94 8.06 -3.99
N ARG A 48 17.34 6.88 -4.26
CA ARG A 48 15.91 6.77 -4.64
C ARG A 48 15.00 7.30 -3.54
N ILE A 49 15.24 6.91 -2.29
CA ILE A 49 14.42 7.38 -1.16
C ILE A 49 14.49 8.92 -1.03
N VAL A 50 15.66 9.49 -1.12
CA VAL A 50 15.85 10.96 -1.02
C VAL A 50 15.18 11.66 -2.21
N ILE A 51 15.39 11.20 -3.43
CA ILE A 51 14.80 11.79 -4.65
C ILE A 51 13.28 11.70 -4.60
N GLY A 52 12.72 10.52 -4.26
CA GLY A 52 11.28 10.33 -4.18
C GLY A 52 10.62 11.31 -3.19
N ILE A 53 11.19 11.43 -1.97
CA ILE A 53 10.67 12.35 -0.97
C ILE A 53 10.79 13.81 -1.43
N VAL A 54 11.99 14.22 -1.86
CA VAL A 54 12.24 15.61 -2.26
C VAL A 54 11.37 16.01 -3.46
N THR A 55 11.27 15.16 -4.46
CA THR A 55 10.44 15.43 -5.65
C THR A 55 8.96 15.55 -5.29
N CYS A 56 8.41 14.64 -4.49
CA CYS A 56 7.01 14.71 -4.10
C CYS A 56 6.70 15.97 -3.28
N VAL A 57 7.56 16.31 -2.31
CA VAL A 57 7.41 17.53 -1.49
C VAL A 57 7.52 18.79 -2.34
N ALA A 58 8.51 18.85 -3.23
CA ALA A 58 8.71 19.99 -4.14
C ALA A 58 7.53 20.17 -5.11
N CYS A 59 7.05 19.06 -5.72
CA CYS A 59 5.90 19.10 -6.62
C CYS A 59 4.63 19.59 -5.91
N GLU A 60 4.38 19.16 -4.68
CA GLU A 60 3.23 19.62 -3.89
C GLU A 60 3.33 21.10 -3.56
N ALA A 61 4.50 21.55 -3.07
CA ALA A 61 4.75 22.96 -2.75
C ALA A 61 4.60 23.85 -3.99
N LEU A 62 5.22 23.49 -5.10
CA LEU A 62 5.16 24.25 -6.34
C LEU A 62 3.74 24.33 -6.90
N TYR A 63 3.02 23.22 -6.96
CA TYR A 63 1.63 23.21 -7.41
C TYR A 63 0.76 24.12 -6.56
N GLN A 64 0.85 24.01 -5.22
CA GLN A 64 0.06 24.83 -4.30
C GLN A 64 0.42 26.33 -4.41
N TYR A 65 1.70 26.64 -4.59
CA TYR A 65 2.17 28.00 -4.82
C TYR A 65 1.61 28.60 -6.11
N PHE A 66 1.75 27.89 -7.26
CA PHE A 66 1.26 28.39 -8.56
C PHE A 66 -0.27 28.49 -8.61
N MET A 67 -0.98 27.61 -7.92
CA MET A 67 -2.45 27.64 -7.87
C MET A 67 -2.99 28.55 -6.75
N HIS A 68 -2.11 29.36 -6.11
CA HIS A 68 -2.47 30.25 -5.00
C HIS A 68 -3.24 29.55 -3.86
N LYS A 69 -2.99 28.25 -3.65
CA LYS A 69 -3.55 27.48 -2.53
C LYS A 69 -2.68 27.63 -1.28
N LYS A 70 -3.27 27.35 -0.12
CA LYS A 70 -2.51 27.28 1.14
C LYS A 70 -1.50 26.13 1.04
N VAL A 71 -0.23 26.42 1.31
CA VAL A 71 0.84 25.42 1.34
C VAL A 71 0.66 24.50 2.54
N THR A 72 0.44 23.20 2.30
CA THR A 72 0.16 22.18 3.33
C THR A 72 1.27 21.14 3.48
N VAL A 73 2.45 21.39 2.94
CA VAL A 73 3.60 20.46 2.95
C VAL A 73 3.96 19.98 4.37
N SER A 74 3.66 20.77 5.40
CA SER A 74 3.90 20.44 6.81
C SER A 74 3.09 19.24 7.31
N ASP A 75 2.08 18.78 6.56
CA ASP A 75 1.29 17.59 6.90
C ASP A 75 2.05 16.26 6.68
N LEU A 76 3.22 16.28 6.03
CA LEU A 76 4.09 15.15 5.70
C LEU A 76 3.50 14.13 4.73
N SER A 77 2.30 14.36 4.19
CA SER A 77 1.65 13.40 3.30
C SER A 77 2.39 13.21 1.98
N ALA A 78 3.00 14.27 1.42
CA ALA A 78 3.83 14.17 0.23
C ALA A 78 5.12 13.38 0.50
N ALA A 79 5.70 13.53 1.69
CA ALA A 79 6.89 12.76 2.08
C ALA A 79 6.57 11.27 2.21
N VAL A 80 5.41 10.90 2.81
CA VAL A 80 4.93 9.51 2.86
C VAL A 80 4.72 8.95 1.45
N THR A 81 4.07 9.72 0.56
CA THR A 81 3.86 9.29 -0.84
C THR A 81 5.18 9.06 -1.55
N GLY A 82 6.15 9.98 -1.43
CA GLY A 82 7.48 9.84 -2.04
C GLY A 82 8.26 8.65 -1.50
N LEU A 83 8.23 8.42 -0.18
CA LEU A 83 8.86 7.25 0.43
C LEU A 83 8.21 5.94 -0.06
N LEU A 84 6.87 5.87 -0.11
CA LEU A 84 6.17 4.70 -0.61
C LEU A 84 6.45 4.43 -2.10
N ILE A 85 6.60 5.46 -2.94
CA ILE A 85 7.00 5.30 -4.34
C ILE A 85 8.41 4.72 -4.39
N ALA A 86 9.38 5.32 -3.69
CA ALA A 86 10.76 4.86 -3.67
C ALA A 86 10.89 3.41 -3.19
N LEU A 87 10.12 3.01 -2.18
CA LEU A 87 10.08 1.64 -1.69
C LEU A 87 9.43 0.65 -2.67
N ASN A 88 8.65 1.12 -3.65
CA ASN A 88 7.95 0.30 -4.63
C ASN A 88 8.60 0.26 -6.02
N ILE A 89 9.80 0.80 -6.17
CA ILE A 89 10.56 0.77 -7.41
C ILE A 89 11.86 -0.04 -7.24
N PRO A 90 12.40 -0.63 -8.32
CA PRO A 90 13.71 -1.27 -8.28
C PRO A 90 14.82 -0.22 -8.10
N SER A 91 15.90 -0.60 -7.40
CA SER A 91 17.06 0.27 -7.17
C SER A 91 17.77 0.69 -8.47
N THR A 92 17.63 -0.09 -9.54
CA THR A 92 18.20 0.14 -10.87
C THR A 92 17.45 1.14 -11.73
N LEU A 93 16.24 1.57 -11.33
CA LEU A 93 15.41 2.46 -12.14
C LEU A 93 16.14 3.80 -12.36
N ASN A 94 16.06 4.34 -13.58
CA ASN A 94 16.62 5.66 -13.86
C ASN A 94 15.89 6.76 -13.06
N VAL A 95 16.66 7.71 -12.51
CA VAL A 95 16.15 8.86 -11.72
C VAL A 95 15.05 9.62 -12.46
N GLY A 96 15.20 9.78 -13.79
CA GLY A 96 14.20 10.50 -14.59
C GLY A 96 12.81 9.83 -14.54
N PHE A 97 12.74 8.50 -14.58
CA PHE A 97 11.47 7.78 -14.52
C PHE A 97 10.84 7.87 -13.12
N GLU A 98 11.66 7.83 -12.07
CA GLU A 98 11.19 8.04 -10.70
C GLU A 98 10.58 9.44 -10.53
N ILE A 99 11.25 10.49 -11.03
CA ILE A 99 10.74 11.87 -11.00
C ILE A 99 9.39 11.95 -11.73
N VAL A 100 9.26 11.36 -12.91
CA VAL A 100 8.00 11.33 -13.66
C VAL A 100 6.90 10.64 -12.88
N GLY A 101 7.19 9.50 -12.22
CA GLY A 101 6.25 8.81 -11.35
C GLY A 101 5.81 9.66 -10.16
N CYS A 102 6.73 10.36 -9.49
CA CYS A 102 6.44 11.26 -8.37
C CYS A 102 5.57 12.46 -8.79
N VAL A 103 5.89 13.08 -9.92
CA VAL A 103 5.09 14.16 -10.52
C VAL A 103 3.67 13.68 -10.83
N PHE A 104 3.54 12.51 -11.45
CA PHE A 104 2.23 11.90 -11.73
C PHE A 104 1.44 11.65 -10.45
N ALA A 105 2.04 11.06 -9.42
CA ALA A 105 1.38 10.78 -8.14
C ALA A 105 0.84 12.04 -7.48
N ILE A 106 1.69 13.08 -7.38
CA ILE A 106 1.34 14.29 -6.64
C ILE A 106 0.42 15.19 -7.45
N ILE A 107 0.73 15.49 -8.71
CA ILE A 107 -0.06 16.43 -9.50
C ILE A 107 -1.34 15.76 -9.95
N VAL A 108 -1.25 14.65 -10.69
CA VAL A 108 -2.41 14.05 -11.35
C VAL A 108 -3.33 13.35 -10.35
N VAL A 109 -2.79 12.50 -9.47
CA VAL A 109 -3.63 11.66 -8.59
C VAL A 109 -4.06 12.39 -7.31
N LYS A 110 -3.23 13.29 -6.77
CA LYS A 110 -3.52 13.95 -5.49
C LYS A 110 -4.05 15.38 -5.67
N GLN A 111 -3.29 16.26 -6.32
CA GLN A 111 -3.56 17.70 -6.31
C GLN A 111 -4.70 18.13 -7.26
N LEU A 112 -4.83 17.51 -8.44
CA LEU A 112 -5.93 17.82 -9.37
C LEU A 112 -7.30 17.46 -8.80
N PHE A 113 -7.39 16.44 -7.93
CA PHE A 113 -8.64 16.05 -7.25
C PHE A 113 -8.94 16.86 -5.99
N GLY A 114 -8.07 17.77 -5.56
CA GLY A 114 -8.31 18.66 -4.43
C GLY A 114 -7.29 18.54 -3.29
N GLY A 115 -6.31 17.64 -3.39
CA GLY A 115 -5.26 17.44 -2.38
C GLY A 115 -5.55 16.31 -1.41
N LEU A 116 -4.98 16.39 -0.21
CA LEU A 116 -5.14 15.35 0.80
C LEU A 116 -6.62 15.13 1.16
N GLY A 117 -7.06 13.89 1.13
CA GLY A 117 -8.43 13.52 1.49
C GLY A 117 -9.42 13.46 0.31
N GLN A 118 -9.02 13.89 -0.88
CA GLN A 118 -9.89 13.92 -2.08
C GLN A 118 -9.44 12.96 -3.19
N ASN A 119 -8.34 12.26 -2.99
CA ASN A 119 -7.83 11.29 -3.94
C ASN A 119 -8.72 10.02 -3.98
N PHE A 120 -9.08 9.58 -5.19
CA PHE A 120 -9.94 8.41 -5.41
C PHE A 120 -9.18 7.08 -5.38
N MET A 121 -7.85 7.12 -5.46
CA MET A 121 -6.95 5.97 -5.34
C MET A 121 -5.66 6.35 -4.62
N ASN A 122 -4.91 5.36 -4.15
CA ASN A 122 -3.62 5.58 -3.50
C ASN A 122 -2.60 6.15 -4.51
N PRO A 123 -2.03 7.36 -4.27
CA PRO A 123 -1.15 8.04 -5.22
C PRO A 123 0.15 7.26 -5.52
N ALA A 124 0.74 6.61 -4.50
CA ALA A 124 1.97 5.86 -4.68
C ALA A 124 1.77 4.61 -5.56
N LEU A 125 0.64 3.90 -5.35
CA LEU A 125 0.30 2.75 -6.19
C LEU A 125 -0.07 3.16 -7.62
N ALA A 126 -0.78 4.27 -7.77
CA ALA A 126 -1.10 4.81 -9.09
C ALA A 126 0.18 5.14 -9.88
N ALA A 127 1.18 5.77 -9.23
CA ALA A 127 2.47 6.02 -9.84
C ALA A 127 3.21 4.72 -10.21
N ARG A 128 3.21 3.72 -9.32
CA ARG A 128 3.81 2.41 -9.62
C ARG A 128 3.15 1.75 -10.85
N CYS A 129 1.82 1.73 -10.90
CA CYS A 129 1.11 1.16 -12.05
C CYS A 129 1.39 1.95 -13.34
N PHE A 130 1.41 3.27 -13.27
CA PHE A 130 1.78 4.12 -14.39
C PHE A 130 3.20 3.79 -14.91
N LEU A 131 4.18 3.70 -14.01
CA LEU A 131 5.56 3.36 -14.36
C LEU A 131 5.68 1.94 -14.93
N LEU A 132 4.95 0.96 -14.38
CA LEU A 132 4.93 -0.41 -14.89
C LEU A 132 4.37 -0.50 -16.30
N ILE A 133 3.37 0.30 -16.64
CA ILE A 133 2.76 0.32 -17.97
C ILE A 133 3.63 1.09 -18.96
N ALA A 134 4.12 2.27 -18.54
CA ALA A 134 4.88 3.15 -19.44
C ALA A 134 6.33 2.69 -19.64
N TYR A 135 6.96 2.11 -18.60
CA TYR A 135 8.38 1.75 -18.58
C TYR A 135 8.59 0.32 -18.07
N THR A 136 7.90 -0.65 -18.64
CA THR A 136 7.88 -2.05 -18.20
C THR A 136 9.30 -2.64 -18.08
N GLY A 137 10.16 -2.47 -19.07
CA GLY A 137 11.52 -3.02 -19.06
C GLY A 137 12.35 -2.55 -17.85
N PRO A 138 12.55 -1.25 -17.64
CA PRO A 138 13.26 -0.73 -16.46
C PRO A 138 12.62 -1.09 -15.12
N MET A 139 11.29 -1.19 -15.05
CA MET A 139 10.55 -1.52 -13.83
C MET A 139 10.59 -3.00 -13.45
N THR A 140 10.92 -3.89 -14.38
CA THR A 140 11.04 -5.33 -14.16
C THR A 140 12.48 -5.82 -14.08
N ASN A 141 13.45 -4.91 -14.18
CA ASN A 141 14.87 -5.25 -14.05
C ASN A 141 15.28 -5.20 -12.56
N PHE A 142 15.28 -6.35 -11.92
CA PHE A 142 15.64 -6.47 -10.51
C PHE A 142 17.09 -6.92 -10.34
N VAL A 143 17.74 -6.38 -9.33
CA VAL A 143 19.09 -6.79 -8.91
C VAL A 143 18.95 -7.60 -7.64
N THR A 144 19.63 -8.74 -7.63
CA THR A 144 19.84 -9.54 -6.42
C THR A 144 21.19 -9.19 -5.86
N SER A 145 21.26 -8.72 -4.62
CA SER A 145 22.51 -8.42 -3.94
C SER A 145 22.92 -9.59 -3.04
N ASN A 146 24.18 -10.00 -3.14
CA ASN A 146 24.81 -10.90 -2.17
C ASN A 146 25.65 -10.13 -1.14
N GLY A 147 25.23 -8.88 -0.83
CA GLY A 147 25.98 -7.95 0.02
C GLY A 147 26.50 -6.76 -0.78
N PHE A 148 27.22 -5.86 -0.14
CA PHE A 148 27.63 -4.54 -0.65
C PHE A 148 28.44 -4.54 -1.97
N LEU A 149 28.91 -5.68 -2.49
CA LEU A 149 29.92 -5.72 -3.54
C LEU A 149 29.53 -6.46 -4.83
N ASP A 150 28.56 -7.38 -4.79
CA ASP A 150 28.19 -8.20 -5.95
C ASP A 150 26.70 -8.12 -6.24
N ALA A 151 26.32 -7.25 -7.18
CA ALA A 151 24.96 -7.13 -7.67
C ALA A 151 24.83 -7.82 -9.05
N TYR A 152 23.99 -8.82 -9.17
CA TYR A 152 23.64 -9.43 -10.46
C TYR A 152 22.13 -9.37 -10.72
N SER A 153 21.78 -9.20 -11.98
CA SER A 153 20.39 -9.21 -12.42
C SER A 153 19.83 -10.64 -12.30
N GLY A 154 18.67 -10.76 -11.65
CA GLY A 154 18.02 -12.06 -11.45
C GLY A 154 16.50 -11.93 -11.35
N ALA A 155 15.82 -13.05 -11.53
CA ALA A 155 14.37 -13.11 -11.33
C ALA A 155 14.03 -12.91 -9.85
N THR A 156 12.92 -12.23 -9.57
CA THR A 156 12.41 -12.12 -8.19
C THR A 156 11.96 -13.49 -7.69
N PRO A 157 12.00 -13.77 -6.37
CA PRO A 157 11.48 -15.00 -5.81
C PRO A 157 10.06 -15.30 -6.26
N LEU A 158 9.22 -14.28 -6.33
CA LEU A 158 7.84 -14.41 -6.78
C LEU A 158 7.71 -14.82 -8.26
N ALA A 159 8.62 -14.36 -9.11
CA ALA A 159 8.65 -14.79 -10.51
C ALA A 159 9.06 -16.26 -10.66
N LEU A 160 9.88 -16.78 -9.74
CA LEU A 160 10.27 -18.19 -9.68
C LEU A 160 9.17 -19.09 -9.11
N LEU A 161 8.31 -18.56 -8.23
CA LEU A 161 7.17 -19.28 -7.64
C LEU A 161 5.96 -19.36 -8.59
N LYS A 162 5.93 -18.57 -9.66
CA LYS A 162 4.80 -18.53 -10.57
C LYS A 162 4.54 -19.90 -11.21
N PRO A 163 3.25 -20.38 -11.27
CA PRO A 163 2.91 -21.61 -11.95
C PRO A 163 3.39 -21.64 -13.41
N GLY A 164 4.18 -22.66 -13.77
CA GLY A 164 4.76 -22.80 -15.10
C GLY A 164 6.10 -22.08 -15.32
N ALA A 165 6.72 -21.51 -14.28
CA ALA A 165 8.07 -21.00 -14.38
C ALA A 165 9.06 -22.19 -14.52
N GLU A 166 9.93 -22.13 -15.55
CA GLU A 166 11.04 -23.08 -15.71
C GLU A 166 12.16 -22.76 -14.68
N SER A 167 11.87 -22.93 -13.40
CA SER A 167 12.82 -22.53 -12.37
C SER A 167 13.63 -23.72 -11.84
N THR A 168 14.94 -23.60 -11.97
CA THR A 168 15.92 -24.46 -11.30
C THR A 168 16.36 -23.86 -9.94
N GLY A 169 15.77 -22.75 -9.51
CA GLY A 169 16.15 -22.05 -8.29
C GLY A 169 15.30 -22.50 -7.10
N VAL A 170 15.96 -22.96 -6.02
CA VAL A 170 15.30 -23.21 -4.74
C VAL A 170 15.09 -21.87 -4.05
N VAL A 171 13.83 -21.46 -3.95
CA VAL A 171 13.45 -20.29 -3.15
C VAL A 171 13.49 -20.69 -1.68
N SER A 172 14.22 -19.97 -0.86
CA SER A 172 14.29 -20.24 0.58
C SER A 172 13.39 -19.29 1.35
N LEU A 173 12.37 -19.83 2.02
CA LEU A 173 11.47 -19.06 2.89
C LEU A 173 12.24 -18.21 3.91
N ALA A 174 13.32 -18.75 4.49
CA ALA A 174 14.14 -18.01 5.44
C ALA A 174 14.80 -16.77 4.83
N LYS A 175 15.29 -16.87 3.58
CA LYS A 175 15.87 -15.72 2.86
C LYS A 175 14.81 -14.66 2.52
N MET A 176 13.59 -15.07 2.16
CA MET A 176 12.46 -14.15 1.90
C MET A 176 12.00 -13.46 3.18
N PHE A 177 11.96 -14.20 4.29
CA PHE A 177 11.55 -13.65 5.58
C PHE A 177 12.53 -12.62 6.12
N ILE A 178 13.84 -12.92 6.03
CA ILE A 178 14.91 -11.99 6.42
C ILE A 178 15.03 -10.85 5.41
N GLY A 179 14.96 -11.16 4.09
CA GLY A 179 14.97 -10.16 3.03
C GLY A 179 16.25 -10.12 2.19
N THR A 180 17.08 -11.18 2.21
CA THR A 180 18.27 -11.30 1.38
C THR A 180 17.95 -11.81 -0.04
N THR A 181 16.90 -11.25 -0.64
CA THR A 181 16.37 -11.64 -1.97
C THR A 181 16.29 -10.41 -2.86
N GLY A 182 16.30 -10.63 -4.18
CA GLY A 182 16.08 -9.57 -5.15
C GLY A 182 14.62 -9.13 -5.18
N GLY A 183 14.40 -7.84 -5.46
CA GLY A 183 13.06 -7.27 -5.55
C GLY A 183 13.10 -5.74 -5.56
N VAL A 184 11.97 -5.11 -5.27
CA VAL A 184 11.93 -3.65 -5.04
C VAL A 184 12.45 -3.31 -3.64
N ILE A 185 12.85 -2.07 -3.44
CA ILE A 185 13.60 -1.63 -2.25
C ILE A 185 12.87 -1.96 -0.94
N GLY A 186 11.55 -1.79 -0.89
CA GLY A 186 10.74 -1.94 0.34
C GLY A 186 10.09 -3.30 0.55
N GLU A 187 10.21 -4.22 -0.42
CA GLU A 187 9.53 -5.53 -0.35
C GLU A 187 10.42 -6.67 0.15
N THR A 188 11.71 -6.40 0.35
CA THR A 188 12.69 -7.46 0.58
C THR A 188 12.56 -8.13 1.94
N SER A 189 12.28 -7.41 3.02
CA SER A 189 12.22 -7.97 4.37
C SER A 189 10.80 -8.00 4.95
N ALA A 190 10.23 -9.20 5.07
CA ALA A 190 8.94 -9.39 5.72
C ALA A 190 8.99 -8.99 7.22
N ILE A 191 10.10 -9.26 7.92
CA ILE A 191 10.27 -8.89 9.34
C ILE A 191 10.15 -7.38 9.53
N CYS A 192 10.85 -6.58 8.73
CA CYS A 192 10.85 -5.13 8.86
C CYS A 192 9.45 -4.54 8.61
N LEU A 193 8.71 -5.08 7.63
CA LEU A 193 7.33 -4.67 7.35
C LEU A 193 6.38 -5.05 8.47
N LEU A 194 6.51 -6.25 9.05
CA LEU A 194 5.71 -6.68 10.20
C LEU A 194 5.98 -5.84 11.45
N LEU A 195 7.25 -5.49 11.73
CA LEU A 195 7.60 -4.60 12.84
C LEU A 195 6.95 -3.22 12.67
N GLY A 196 7.01 -2.64 11.46
CA GLY A 196 6.32 -1.40 11.16
C GLY A 196 4.80 -1.52 11.31
N GLY A 197 4.21 -2.64 10.87
CA GLY A 197 2.78 -2.92 11.03
C GLY A 197 2.35 -3.03 12.50
N ILE A 198 3.12 -3.73 13.32
CA ILE A 198 2.88 -3.85 14.76
C ILE A 198 2.94 -2.48 15.43
N TYR A 199 3.91 -1.64 15.06
CA TYR A 199 4.00 -0.27 15.56
C TYR A 199 2.74 0.54 15.23
N LEU A 200 2.27 0.52 13.96
CA LEU A 200 1.06 1.25 13.55
C LEU A 200 -0.21 0.73 14.26
N LEU A 201 -0.32 -0.58 14.49
CA LEU A 201 -1.42 -1.19 15.24
C LEU A 201 -1.38 -0.75 16.71
N ALA A 202 -0.21 -0.77 17.35
CA ALA A 202 -0.02 -0.34 18.74
C ALA A 202 -0.36 1.15 18.92
N ARG A 203 0.01 1.99 17.96
CA ARG A 203 -0.34 3.42 17.90
C ARG A 203 -1.80 3.68 17.52
N LYS A 204 -2.56 2.63 17.15
CA LYS A 204 -3.95 2.72 16.65
C LYS A 204 -4.09 3.62 15.41
N VAL A 205 -3.02 3.72 14.62
CA VAL A 205 -3.01 4.44 13.35
C VAL A 205 -3.76 3.64 12.29
N ILE A 206 -3.58 2.32 12.24
CA ILE A 206 -4.30 1.44 11.30
C ILE A 206 -5.25 0.50 12.04
N ASN A 207 -6.28 0.03 11.31
CA ASN A 207 -7.21 -0.98 11.81
C ASN A 207 -6.77 -2.37 11.33
N TRP A 208 -6.66 -3.32 12.26
CA TRP A 208 -6.24 -4.69 11.99
C TRP A 208 -7.14 -5.45 10.99
N ARG A 209 -8.40 -5.01 10.81
CA ARG A 209 -9.37 -5.72 9.94
C ARG A 209 -8.90 -5.84 8.51
N ILE A 210 -8.38 -4.75 7.91
CA ILE A 210 -7.92 -4.77 6.51
C ILE A 210 -6.71 -5.69 6.32
N PRO A 211 -5.58 -5.51 7.04
CA PRO A 211 -4.41 -6.38 6.85
C PRO A 211 -4.71 -7.86 7.11
N VAL A 212 -5.43 -8.16 8.20
CA VAL A 212 -5.71 -9.55 8.58
C VAL A 212 -6.65 -10.23 7.59
N THR A 213 -7.73 -9.56 7.15
CA THR A 213 -8.65 -10.15 6.18
C THR A 213 -7.99 -10.27 4.80
N TYR A 214 -7.20 -9.29 4.38
CA TYR A 214 -6.50 -9.34 3.11
C TYR A 214 -5.52 -10.50 3.05
N VAL A 215 -4.56 -10.54 3.97
CA VAL A 215 -3.53 -11.59 4.02
C VAL A 215 -4.16 -12.96 4.31
N GLY A 216 -5.16 -13.04 5.21
CA GLY A 216 -5.83 -14.28 5.57
C GLY A 216 -6.61 -14.90 4.41
N VAL A 217 -7.37 -14.10 3.66
CA VAL A 217 -8.12 -14.60 2.49
C VAL A 217 -7.16 -14.98 1.37
N PHE A 218 -6.12 -14.18 1.11
CA PHE A 218 -5.11 -14.53 0.13
C PHE A 218 -4.40 -15.83 0.47
N ALA A 219 -3.93 -16.01 1.71
CA ALA A 219 -3.29 -17.22 2.18
C ALA A 219 -4.22 -18.45 2.08
N ALA A 220 -5.48 -18.31 2.47
CA ALA A 220 -6.47 -19.38 2.36
C ALA A 220 -6.71 -19.80 0.90
N LEU A 221 -6.80 -18.83 -0.03
CA LEU A 221 -6.98 -19.13 -1.45
C LEU A 221 -5.75 -19.79 -2.06
N ILE A 222 -4.53 -19.34 -1.73
CA ILE A 222 -3.29 -20.01 -2.15
C ILE A 222 -3.25 -21.44 -1.63
N PHE A 223 -3.50 -21.63 -0.33
CA PHE A 223 -3.48 -22.96 0.30
C PHE A 223 -4.45 -23.95 -0.35
N LEU A 224 -5.64 -23.49 -0.72
CA LEU A 224 -6.71 -24.34 -1.26
C LEU A 224 -6.63 -24.51 -2.78
N PHE A 225 -6.24 -23.48 -3.52
CA PHE A 225 -6.43 -23.40 -4.97
C PHE A 225 -5.16 -23.13 -5.78
N ALA A 226 -3.96 -23.11 -5.16
CA ALA A 226 -2.72 -22.89 -5.92
C ALA A 226 -2.47 -24.06 -6.88
N PRO A 227 -2.32 -23.82 -8.19
CA PRO A 227 -2.09 -24.90 -9.15
C PRO A 227 -0.77 -25.63 -8.89
N GLY A 228 -0.82 -26.94 -8.68
CA GLY A 228 0.35 -27.77 -8.42
C GLY A 228 0.86 -27.79 -6.97
N HIS A 229 0.35 -26.90 -6.09
CA HIS A 229 0.78 -26.76 -4.70
C HIS A 229 -0.41 -26.74 -3.73
N HIS A 230 -1.41 -27.59 -3.97
CA HIS A 230 -2.57 -27.74 -3.08
C HIS A 230 -2.14 -28.21 -1.70
N PHE A 231 -2.62 -27.53 -0.64
CA PHE A 231 -2.32 -27.82 0.76
C PHE A 231 -0.83 -27.72 1.16
N ASP A 232 -0.04 -26.99 0.37
CA ASP A 232 1.37 -26.72 0.68
C ASP A 232 1.51 -25.44 1.52
N VAL A 233 1.83 -25.61 2.80
CA VAL A 233 2.01 -24.52 3.76
C VAL A 233 3.26 -23.69 3.45
N ILE A 234 4.33 -24.35 2.94
CA ILE A 234 5.59 -23.67 2.64
C ILE A 234 5.37 -22.73 1.46
N TYR A 235 4.79 -23.24 0.37
CA TYR A 235 4.44 -22.42 -0.79
C TYR A 235 3.52 -21.25 -0.44
N MET A 236 2.50 -21.48 0.41
CA MET A 236 1.62 -20.42 0.90
C MET A 236 2.41 -19.32 1.65
N LEU A 237 3.35 -19.71 2.53
CA LEU A 237 4.15 -18.73 3.28
C LEU A 237 5.13 -17.98 2.37
N GLU A 238 5.71 -18.64 1.38
CA GLU A 238 6.58 -18.01 0.37
C GLU A 238 5.79 -16.97 -0.44
N GLU A 239 4.57 -17.29 -0.87
CA GLU A 239 3.69 -16.36 -1.57
C GLU A 239 3.24 -15.17 -0.69
N VAL A 240 3.04 -15.39 0.60
CA VAL A 240 2.70 -14.31 1.55
C VAL A 240 3.90 -13.40 1.82
N CYS A 241 5.09 -13.98 1.98
CA CYS A 241 6.32 -13.21 2.23
C CYS A 241 6.90 -12.59 0.96
N GLY A 242 6.55 -13.14 -0.22
CA GLY A 242 7.04 -12.70 -1.52
C GLY A 242 6.28 -11.52 -2.08
N GLY A 243 7.04 -10.64 -2.77
CA GLY A 243 6.48 -9.47 -3.43
C GLY A 243 5.84 -8.49 -2.46
N GLY A 244 5.17 -7.48 -3.02
CA GLY A 244 4.62 -6.34 -2.27
C GLY A 244 3.37 -6.62 -1.42
N LEU A 245 3.01 -7.89 -1.12
CA LEU A 245 1.77 -8.17 -0.39
C LEU A 245 1.77 -7.53 1.00
N LEU A 246 2.81 -7.73 1.79
CA LEU A 246 2.89 -7.19 3.16
C LEU A 246 2.97 -5.66 3.16
N LEU A 247 3.77 -5.07 2.28
CA LEU A 247 3.85 -3.63 2.12
C LEU A 247 2.48 -3.06 1.68
N GLY A 248 1.84 -3.69 0.70
CA GLY A 248 0.52 -3.33 0.22
C GLY A 248 -0.57 -3.44 1.27
N ALA A 249 -0.62 -4.57 2.00
CA ALA A 249 -1.66 -4.85 2.99
C ALA A 249 -1.56 -3.95 4.23
N ILE A 250 -0.34 -3.65 4.69
CA ILE A 250 -0.13 -2.91 5.94
C ILE A 250 -0.12 -1.40 5.72
N PHE A 251 0.55 -0.91 4.66
CA PHE A 251 0.82 0.52 4.49
C PHE A 251 0.00 1.19 3.38
N MET A 252 -0.47 0.43 2.38
CA MET A 252 -1.14 1.01 1.21
C MET A 252 -2.64 0.77 1.17
N ALA A 253 -3.10 -0.44 1.53
CA ALA A 253 -4.52 -0.76 1.59
C ALA A 253 -5.21 -0.16 2.81
N THR A 254 -4.45 0.28 3.81
CA THR A 254 -4.96 0.91 5.04
C THR A 254 -5.01 2.44 4.96
N ASP A 255 -4.79 3.02 3.79
CA ASP A 255 -4.91 4.45 3.57
C ASP A 255 -6.32 4.94 3.94
N TYR A 256 -6.39 6.01 4.77
CA TYR A 256 -7.66 6.54 5.29
C TYR A 256 -8.61 7.03 4.22
N VAL A 257 -8.08 7.55 3.12
CA VAL A 257 -8.87 8.21 2.07
C VAL A 257 -9.50 7.18 1.15
N THR A 258 -8.75 6.13 0.84
CA THR A 258 -9.09 5.15 -0.21
C THR A 258 -9.60 3.81 0.34
N SER A 259 -9.81 3.71 1.66
CA SER A 259 -10.37 2.52 2.31
C SER A 259 -11.75 2.80 2.93
N PRO A 260 -12.62 1.77 3.07
CA PRO A 260 -13.94 1.94 3.67
C PRO A 260 -13.89 2.40 5.13
N ILE A 261 -14.84 3.27 5.51
CA ILE A 261 -14.96 3.79 6.87
C ILE A 261 -15.56 2.73 7.81
N THR A 262 -16.57 1.97 7.31
CA THR A 262 -17.35 1.04 8.14
C THR A 262 -16.55 -0.21 8.51
N PRO A 263 -16.73 -0.76 9.74
CA PRO A 263 -16.03 -1.99 10.15
C PRO A 263 -16.30 -3.19 9.24
N ASN A 264 -17.54 -3.37 8.79
CA ASN A 264 -17.91 -4.44 7.87
C ASN A 264 -17.38 -4.17 6.45
N GLY A 265 -17.37 -2.91 6.02
CA GLY A 265 -16.77 -2.50 4.75
C GLY A 265 -15.30 -2.84 4.68
N LYS A 266 -14.55 -2.65 5.76
CA LYS A 266 -13.12 -3.02 5.86
C LYS A 266 -12.89 -4.52 5.66
N ILE A 267 -13.77 -5.37 6.20
CA ILE A 267 -13.70 -6.83 6.02
C ILE A 267 -13.99 -7.19 4.56
N VAL A 268 -15.08 -6.68 3.99
CA VAL A 268 -15.43 -6.92 2.58
C VAL A 268 -14.31 -6.45 1.65
N PHE A 269 -13.76 -5.26 1.90
CA PHE A 269 -12.65 -4.71 1.13
C PHE A 269 -11.42 -5.61 1.20
N GLY A 270 -11.04 -6.09 2.40
CA GLY A 270 -9.93 -7.03 2.58
C GLY A 270 -10.15 -8.37 1.87
N CYS A 271 -11.39 -8.90 1.88
CA CYS A 271 -11.75 -10.11 1.13
C CYS A 271 -11.63 -9.91 -0.38
N CYS A 272 -12.12 -8.79 -0.90
CA CYS A 272 -11.98 -8.46 -2.32
C CYS A 272 -10.49 -8.32 -2.73
N LEU A 273 -9.68 -7.66 -1.89
CA LEU A 273 -8.25 -7.54 -2.11
C LEU A 273 -7.55 -8.91 -2.18
N GLY A 274 -7.83 -9.79 -1.21
CA GLY A 274 -7.25 -11.14 -1.17
C GLY A 274 -7.61 -11.96 -2.40
N LEU A 275 -8.88 -11.93 -2.80
CA LEU A 275 -9.37 -12.63 -4.00
C LEU A 275 -8.72 -12.10 -5.29
N LEU A 276 -8.71 -10.78 -5.48
CA LEU A 276 -8.14 -10.18 -6.69
C LEU A 276 -6.62 -10.40 -6.78
N THR A 277 -5.92 -10.27 -5.66
CA THR A 277 -4.47 -10.53 -5.63
C THR A 277 -4.17 -11.99 -5.97
N PHE A 278 -4.96 -12.93 -5.45
CA PHE A 278 -4.84 -14.35 -5.82
C PHE A 278 -5.04 -14.56 -7.33
N ILE A 279 -6.10 -13.99 -7.90
CA ILE A 279 -6.39 -14.11 -9.34
C ILE A 279 -5.24 -13.52 -10.16
N PHE A 280 -4.76 -12.33 -9.82
CA PHE A 280 -3.70 -11.67 -10.59
C PHE A 280 -2.36 -12.40 -10.48
N ARG A 281 -2.02 -12.99 -9.34
CA ARG A 281 -0.76 -13.74 -9.18
C ARG A 281 -0.79 -15.09 -9.88
N MET A 282 -1.89 -15.84 -9.74
CA MET A 282 -1.98 -17.20 -10.28
C MET A 282 -2.29 -17.23 -11.78
N TYR A 283 -3.15 -16.33 -12.26
CA TYR A 283 -3.65 -16.34 -13.64
C TYR A 283 -3.21 -15.10 -14.45
N GLY A 284 -2.67 -14.08 -13.82
CA GLY A 284 -2.21 -12.88 -14.50
C GLY A 284 -0.88 -13.04 -15.21
N GLY A 285 -0.58 -12.16 -16.18
CA GLY A 285 0.70 -12.12 -16.89
C GLY A 285 1.88 -11.68 -16.02
N SER A 286 1.64 -10.81 -15.03
CA SER A 286 2.65 -10.32 -14.09
C SER A 286 2.67 -11.15 -12.82
N ALA A 287 3.86 -11.36 -12.23
CA ALA A 287 3.99 -12.01 -10.93
C ALA A 287 3.44 -11.11 -9.79
N GLU A 288 3.46 -9.79 -9.98
CA GLU A 288 3.04 -8.82 -8.98
C GLU A 288 1.65 -8.24 -9.30
N GLY A 289 0.61 -8.72 -8.60
CA GLY A 289 -0.77 -8.27 -8.78
C GLY A 289 -1.28 -7.30 -7.71
N VAL A 290 -0.54 -7.10 -6.62
CA VAL A 290 -0.98 -6.34 -5.43
C VAL A 290 -1.38 -4.91 -5.76
N SER A 291 -0.57 -4.19 -6.53
CA SER A 291 -0.82 -2.79 -6.90
C SER A 291 -2.11 -2.62 -7.69
N TYR A 292 -2.34 -3.49 -8.67
CA TYR A 292 -3.57 -3.49 -9.48
C TYR A 292 -4.79 -3.86 -8.65
N ALA A 293 -4.67 -4.86 -7.76
CA ALA A 293 -5.76 -5.27 -6.87
C ALA A 293 -6.19 -4.13 -5.94
N ILE A 294 -5.23 -3.41 -5.33
CA ILE A 294 -5.55 -2.31 -4.42
C ILE A 294 -6.20 -1.16 -5.18
N ILE A 295 -5.66 -0.75 -6.34
CA ILE A 295 -6.25 0.33 -7.14
C ILE A 295 -7.68 -0.03 -7.56
N PHE A 296 -7.90 -1.25 -8.05
CA PHE A 296 -9.23 -1.68 -8.45
C PHE A 296 -10.21 -1.69 -7.27
N CYS A 297 -9.77 -2.20 -6.11
CA CYS A 297 -10.60 -2.17 -4.90
C CYS A 297 -10.86 -0.75 -4.38
N ASN A 298 -9.91 0.18 -4.52
CA ASN A 298 -10.13 1.59 -4.16
C ASN A 298 -11.30 2.19 -4.95
N LEU A 299 -11.44 1.85 -6.24
CA LEU A 299 -12.56 2.28 -7.07
C LEU A 299 -13.89 1.66 -6.63
N LEU A 300 -13.87 0.48 -6.01
CA LEU A 300 -15.07 -0.20 -5.49
C LEU A 300 -15.50 0.32 -4.11
N VAL A 301 -14.68 1.08 -3.40
CA VAL A 301 -15.00 1.57 -2.03
C VAL A 301 -16.36 2.25 -1.95
N PRO A 302 -16.75 3.17 -2.86
CA PRO A 302 -18.08 3.80 -2.79
C PRO A 302 -19.24 2.80 -2.92
N LEU A 303 -19.06 1.71 -3.66
CA LEU A 303 -20.06 0.63 -3.79
C LEU A 303 -20.12 -0.22 -2.52
N ILE A 304 -18.96 -0.56 -1.95
CA ILE A 304 -18.85 -1.30 -0.69
C ILE A 304 -19.54 -0.52 0.44
N GLU A 305 -19.31 0.78 0.51
CA GLU A 305 -19.91 1.62 1.54
C GLU A 305 -21.44 1.70 1.42
N ARG A 306 -21.99 1.79 0.22
CA ARG A 306 -23.45 1.78 0.02
C ARG A 306 -24.14 0.56 0.64
N VAL A 307 -23.47 -0.60 0.61
CA VAL A 307 -23.99 -1.85 1.15
C VAL A 307 -23.72 -2.00 2.65
N THR A 308 -22.61 -1.43 3.14
CA THR A 308 -22.11 -1.66 4.50
C THR A 308 -22.44 -0.55 5.49
N VAL A 309 -22.96 0.60 5.03
CA VAL A 309 -23.39 1.69 5.92
C VAL A 309 -24.53 1.20 6.82
N PRO A 310 -24.42 1.32 8.15
CA PRO A 310 -25.47 0.93 9.07
C PRO A 310 -26.71 1.80 8.87
N LYS A 311 -27.88 1.19 9.06
CA LYS A 311 -29.16 1.92 9.00
C LYS A 311 -29.18 3.01 10.06
N SER A 312 -29.67 4.21 9.68
CA SER A 312 -29.81 5.32 10.63
C SER A 312 -30.72 4.93 11.80
N PHE A 313 -30.35 5.42 13.00
CA PHE A 313 -31.15 5.22 14.20
C PHE A 313 -32.58 5.73 14.00
N GLY A 314 -33.58 4.96 14.46
CA GLY A 314 -35.00 5.34 14.36
C GLY A 314 -35.71 5.01 13.05
N LYS A 315 -35.03 4.57 11.97
CA LYS A 315 -35.72 4.05 10.78
C LYS A 315 -36.40 2.72 11.09
N LYS A 316 -37.75 2.71 11.16
CA LYS A 316 -38.53 1.48 11.17
C LYS A 316 -38.23 0.66 9.91
N LYS A 317 -38.06 -0.66 10.04
CA LYS A 317 -38.04 -1.54 8.85
C LYS A 317 -39.35 -1.28 8.07
N PRO A 318 -39.28 -1.11 6.73
CA PRO A 318 -40.52 -1.11 5.96
C PRO A 318 -41.26 -2.41 6.29
N GLU A 319 -42.50 -2.29 6.78
CA GLU A 319 -43.36 -3.44 6.96
C GLU A 319 -43.40 -4.16 5.61
N LYS A 320 -43.05 -5.45 5.59
CA LYS A 320 -43.30 -6.28 4.43
C LYS A 320 -44.83 -6.17 4.21
N LYS A 321 -45.22 -5.43 3.18
CA LYS A 321 -46.60 -5.51 2.71
C LYS A 321 -46.90 -7.00 2.55
N ALA A 322 -47.78 -7.51 3.39
CA ALA A 322 -48.33 -8.84 3.21
C ALA A 322 -48.78 -8.88 1.75
N LYS A 323 -48.27 -9.78 0.96
CA LYS A 323 -48.90 -10.13 -0.31
C LYS A 323 -50.26 -10.66 0.12
N GLU A 324 -51.27 -9.80 0.05
CA GLU A 324 -52.66 -10.24 0.01
C GLU A 324 -52.77 -11.22 -1.15
N ALA A 325 -53.11 -12.42 -0.79
CA ALA A 325 -53.50 -13.46 -1.72
C ALA A 325 -54.75 -12.94 -2.49
N ALA A 326 -54.65 -12.94 -3.80
CA ALA A 326 -55.74 -13.06 -4.72
C ALA A 326 -55.41 -14.15 -5.69
#